data_bdabdca463e71fd279694007324ea5a9
#
_entry.id   bdabdca463e71fd279694007324ea5a9
#
_cell.length_a   1.000
_cell.length_b   1.000
_cell.length_c   1.000
_cell.angle_alpha   90.00
_cell.angle_beta   90.00
_cell.angle_gamma   90.00
#
_symmetry.space_group_name_H-M   'P 1'
#
loop_
_entity.id
_entity.type
_entity.pdbx_description
1 polymer ?
#
loop_
_entity_poly.entity_id
_entity_poly.type
_entity_poly.pdbx_seq_one_letter_code
_entity_poly.pdbx_strand_id
1 'polypeptide(L)'
;MGVANLFSKIYPKATILSIITLVIVALALHILPPLGLVLSLFATIPVIILWHKSVESFGLTAVVTVVLTTLLGNIFVLSIMVLVLLVSFVVGQLLKERTSKERILYITTTYVSMISLIAFMALQTFDKIPTSTTLMKPVKDQINYYISNAGVGADYKQMFEEMFRQLSVQLPSYVIIAVFILILINLLVTFPILRKFKIATPIFKPLYAWQMKRSLLWMYMIVLLCVMFTVEPSAFQSIVLNFEIVLSLCMYIQGLSVIHFFGKAKSMPLTLTVILMAIGTILMPLTHIVSLLGVVDLCINLKRIIKK
;
A
#
# COMPACT_ATOMS: atom_id res chain seq x y z
N MET A 1 20.55 19.85 32.29
CA MET A 1 19.31 20.26 31.58
C MET A 1 18.24 19.24 31.92
N GLY A 2 17.23 19.67 32.68
CA GLY A 2 16.37 18.80 33.46
C GLY A 2 15.36 17.97 32.68
N VAL A 3 15.11 16.80 33.21
CA VAL A 3 14.08 15.81 32.82
C VAL A 3 12.64 16.35 33.00
N ALA A 4 12.49 17.62 33.39
CA ALA A 4 11.24 18.24 33.79
C ALA A 4 10.30 18.69 32.64
N ASN A 5 10.67 18.53 31.35
CA ASN A 5 9.84 18.96 30.21
C ASN A 5 9.35 17.81 29.32
N LEU A 6 9.31 16.58 29.83
CA LEU A 6 8.74 15.44 29.11
C LEU A 6 7.19 15.42 29.13
N PHE A 7 6.57 16.20 30.00
CA PHE A 7 5.12 16.29 30.08
C PHE A 7 4.60 17.53 29.34
N SER A 8 4.60 17.46 28.01
CA SER A 8 3.89 18.44 27.21
C SER A 8 2.40 18.42 27.59
N LYS A 9 1.79 19.58 27.71
CA LYS A 9 0.38 19.73 28.12
C LYS A 9 -0.53 18.85 27.28
N ILE A 10 -1.29 17.96 27.91
CA ILE A 10 -2.37 17.23 27.24
C ILE A 10 -3.37 18.27 26.71
N TYR A 11 -3.72 18.14 25.43
CA TYR A 11 -4.73 18.99 24.77
C TYR A 11 -6.10 18.30 24.78
N PRO A 12 -6.94 18.47 25.83
CA PRO A 12 -8.11 17.63 26.04
C PRO A 12 -9.10 17.68 24.88
N LYS A 13 -9.37 18.87 24.33
CA LYS A 13 -10.29 19.02 23.20
C LYS A 13 -9.83 18.25 21.95
N ALA A 14 -8.54 18.33 21.60
CA ALA A 14 -8.00 17.62 20.45
C ALA A 14 -7.94 16.11 20.68
N THR A 15 -7.58 15.68 21.89
CA THR A 15 -7.54 14.27 22.29
C THR A 15 -8.94 13.65 22.21
N ILE A 16 -9.95 14.28 22.81
CA ILE A 16 -11.34 13.79 22.78
C ILE A 16 -11.86 13.71 21.34
N LEU A 17 -11.62 14.76 20.51
CA LEU A 17 -12.04 14.75 19.11
C LEU A 17 -11.39 13.61 18.33
N SER A 18 -10.10 13.36 18.54
CA SER A 18 -9.39 12.26 17.87
C SER A 18 -9.93 10.90 18.31
N ILE A 19 -10.18 10.69 19.61
CA ILE A 19 -10.78 9.45 20.13
C ILE A 19 -12.17 9.24 19.54
N ILE A 20 -13.03 10.25 19.54
CA ILE A 20 -14.38 10.14 18.97
C ILE A 20 -14.29 9.76 17.47
N THR A 21 -13.41 10.41 16.72
CA THR A 21 -13.22 10.08 15.29
C THR A 21 -12.81 8.63 15.11
N LEU A 22 -11.82 8.15 15.89
CA LEU A 22 -11.35 6.76 15.78
C LEU A 22 -12.42 5.75 16.22
N VAL A 23 -13.21 6.05 17.25
CA VAL A 23 -14.32 5.21 17.68
C VAL A 23 -15.40 5.11 16.59
N ILE A 24 -15.77 6.23 15.98
CA ILE A 24 -16.74 6.23 14.86
C ILE A 24 -16.22 5.37 13.70
N VAL A 25 -14.94 5.48 13.36
CA VAL A 25 -14.34 4.66 12.29
C VAL A 25 -14.28 3.19 12.69
N ALA A 26 -13.95 2.87 13.95
CA ALA A 26 -13.96 1.49 14.45
C ALA A 26 -15.35 0.87 14.39
N LEU A 27 -16.39 1.61 14.79
CA LEU A 27 -17.78 1.17 14.70
C LEU A 27 -18.22 1.01 13.24
N ALA A 28 -17.85 1.94 12.37
CA ALA A 28 -18.10 1.81 10.92
C ALA A 28 -17.43 0.57 10.32
N LEU A 29 -16.18 0.29 10.70
CA LEU A 29 -15.48 -0.94 10.29
C LEU A 29 -16.16 -2.21 10.80
N HIS A 30 -16.74 -2.15 12.00
CA HIS A 30 -17.42 -3.29 12.60
C HIS A 30 -18.77 -3.59 11.93
N ILE A 31 -19.56 -2.54 11.64
CA ILE A 31 -20.94 -2.66 11.11
C ILE A 31 -20.92 -2.76 9.57
N LEU A 32 -20.14 -1.91 8.90
CA LEU A 32 -20.08 -1.80 7.43
C LEU A 32 -18.61 -1.65 6.98
N PRO A 33 -17.85 -2.78 6.90
CA PRO A 33 -16.42 -2.78 6.62
C PRO A 33 -15.96 -1.92 5.43
N PRO A 34 -16.64 -1.94 4.25
CA PRO A 34 -16.22 -1.12 3.12
C PRO A 34 -16.25 0.39 3.42
N LEU A 35 -17.30 0.86 4.11
CA LEU A 35 -17.40 2.26 4.53
C LEU A 35 -16.33 2.61 5.56
N GLY A 36 -16.13 1.73 6.54
CA GLY A 36 -15.09 1.89 7.56
C GLY A 36 -13.69 1.98 6.98
N LEU A 37 -13.36 1.20 5.95
CA LEU A 37 -12.09 1.28 5.23
C LEU A 37 -11.89 2.64 4.56
N VAL A 38 -12.91 3.18 3.91
CA VAL A 38 -12.85 4.53 3.31
C VAL A 38 -12.66 5.59 4.39
N LEU A 39 -13.40 5.51 5.49
CA LEU A 39 -13.29 6.45 6.61
C LEU A 39 -11.92 6.36 7.32
N SER A 40 -11.29 5.18 7.37
CA SER A 40 -9.98 4.98 7.98
C SER A 40 -8.88 5.83 7.31
N LEU A 41 -9.01 6.13 6.01
CA LEU A 41 -8.09 7.02 5.30
C LEU A 41 -8.12 8.45 5.87
N PHE A 42 -9.27 8.91 6.36
CA PHE A 42 -9.42 10.23 6.96
C PHE A 42 -9.08 10.24 8.46
N ALA A 43 -9.16 9.08 9.11
CA ALA A 43 -8.90 8.94 10.54
C ALA A 43 -7.45 9.28 10.93
N THR A 44 -6.50 9.16 10.00
CA THR A 44 -5.10 9.55 10.20
C THR A 44 -4.94 11.06 10.43
N ILE A 45 -5.83 11.91 9.89
CA ILE A 45 -5.72 13.37 9.93
C ILE A 45 -5.72 13.91 11.37
N PRO A 46 -6.78 13.69 12.20
CA PRO A 46 -6.80 14.20 13.56
C PRO A 46 -5.67 13.61 14.41
N VAL A 47 -5.26 12.39 14.15
CA VAL A 47 -4.18 11.69 14.87
C VAL A 47 -2.81 12.31 14.55
N ILE A 48 -2.53 12.63 13.27
CA ILE A 48 -1.30 13.34 12.87
C ILE A 48 -1.27 14.76 13.46
N ILE A 49 -2.40 15.47 13.45
CA ILE A 49 -2.50 16.80 14.07
C ILE A 49 -2.20 16.70 15.59
N LEU A 50 -2.72 15.66 16.24
CA LEU A 50 -2.48 15.42 17.65
C LEU A 50 -1.00 15.12 17.93
N TRP A 51 -0.33 14.29 17.11
CA TRP A 51 1.10 14.03 17.19
C TRP A 51 1.94 15.30 17.13
N HIS A 52 1.55 16.26 16.27
CA HIS A 52 2.23 17.55 16.18
C HIS A 52 2.02 18.43 17.39
N LYS A 53 0.86 18.34 18.04
CA LYS A 53 0.53 19.14 19.23
C LYS A 53 1.14 18.58 20.51
N SER A 54 0.99 17.28 20.75
CA SER A 54 1.45 16.61 21.96
C SER A 54 1.59 15.10 21.73
N VAL A 55 2.79 14.59 21.98
CA VAL A 55 3.10 13.15 21.93
C VAL A 55 2.30 12.38 22.98
N GLU A 56 2.10 12.97 24.17
CA GLU A 56 1.33 12.35 25.25
C GLU A 56 -0.16 12.22 24.93
N SER A 57 -0.74 13.27 24.33
CA SER A 57 -2.12 13.21 23.85
C SER A 57 -2.29 12.14 22.76
N PHE A 58 -1.30 11.98 21.89
CA PHE A 58 -1.29 10.88 20.92
C PHE A 58 -1.20 9.52 21.62
N GLY A 59 -0.27 9.34 22.58
CA GLY A 59 -0.12 8.09 23.32
C GLY A 59 -1.40 7.69 24.04
N LEU A 60 -2.04 8.64 24.72
CA LEU A 60 -3.33 8.41 25.38
C LEU A 60 -4.41 7.99 24.38
N THR A 61 -4.51 8.69 23.25
CA THR A 61 -5.46 8.34 22.18
C THR A 61 -5.18 6.94 21.63
N ALA A 62 -3.92 6.57 21.42
CA ALA A 62 -3.54 5.25 20.94
C ALA A 62 -3.95 4.14 21.91
N VAL A 63 -3.63 4.30 23.19
CA VAL A 63 -3.99 3.33 24.24
C VAL A 63 -5.51 3.16 24.34
N VAL A 64 -6.26 4.27 24.43
CA VAL A 64 -7.73 4.24 24.51
C VAL A 64 -8.34 3.56 23.27
N THR A 65 -7.84 3.88 22.07
CA THR A 65 -8.34 3.28 20.83
C THR A 65 -8.08 1.78 20.80
N VAL A 66 -6.87 1.33 21.15
CA VAL A 66 -6.53 -0.11 21.17
C VAL A 66 -7.40 -0.85 22.19
N VAL A 67 -7.59 -0.29 23.41
CA VAL A 67 -8.45 -0.91 24.43
C VAL A 67 -9.89 -1.02 23.95
N LEU A 68 -10.46 0.06 23.40
CA LEU A 68 -11.84 0.04 22.92
C LEU A 68 -12.04 -0.91 21.75
N THR A 69 -11.10 -0.97 20.79
CA THR A 69 -11.20 -1.88 19.66
C THR A 69 -10.99 -3.35 20.07
N THR A 70 -10.19 -3.62 21.07
CA THR A 70 -10.05 -4.96 21.65
C THR A 70 -11.36 -5.42 22.31
N LEU A 71 -12.07 -4.53 23.01
CA LEU A 71 -13.37 -4.82 23.60
C LEU A 71 -14.46 -5.13 22.55
N LEU A 72 -14.34 -4.64 21.33
CA LEU A 72 -15.24 -5.02 20.22
C LEU A 72 -15.06 -6.48 19.76
N GLY A 73 -13.99 -7.16 20.18
CA GLY A 73 -13.74 -8.57 19.90
C GLY A 73 -13.47 -8.91 18.43
N ASN A 74 -13.29 -7.90 17.57
CA ASN A 74 -13.06 -8.09 16.14
C ASN A 74 -11.60 -7.79 15.77
N ILE A 75 -10.83 -8.86 15.48
CA ILE A 75 -9.41 -8.79 15.14
C ILE A 75 -9.15 -7.94 13.88
N PHE A 76 -10.07 -7.93 12.91
CA PHE A 76 -9.95 -7.11 11.70
C PHE A 76 -10.01 -5.62 12.04
N VAL A 77 -10.99 -5.21 12.87
CA VAL A 77 -11.12 -3.82 13.33
C VAL A 77 -9.90 -3.39 14.11
N LEU A 78 -9.43 -4.22 15.05
CA LEU A 78 -8.22 -3.95 15.82
C LEU A 78 -7.00 -3.76 14.90
N SER A 79 -6.80 -4.65 13.93
CA SER A 79 -5.67 -4.59 12.99
C SER A 79 -5.68 -3.29 12.19
N ILE A 80 -6.81 -2.90 11.62
CA ILE A 80 -6.94 -1.64 10.86
C ILE A 80 -6.69 -0.41 11.76
N MET A 81 -7.21 -0.40 12.99
CA MET A 81 -6.98 0.72 13.91
C MET A 81 -5.51 0.84 14.31
N VAL A 82 -4.83 -0.27 14.57
CA VAL A 82 -3.39 -0.28 14.83
C VAL A 82 -2.61 0.24 13.62
N LEU A 83 -2.98 -0.16 12.39
CA LEU A 83 -2.37 0.38 11.18
C LEU A 83 -2.60 1.88 11.01
N VAL A 84 -3.80 2.39 11.29
CA VAL A 84 -4.10 3.84 11.26
C VAL A 84 -3.22 4.61 12.25
N LEU A 85 -3.07 4.10 13.47
CA LEU A 85 -2.20 4.70 14.49
C LEU A 85 -0.73 4.66 14.06
N LEU A 86 -0.27 3.54 13.52
CA LEU A 86 1.11 3.36 13.04
C LEU A 86 1.43 4.30 11.87
N VAL A 87 0.56 4.37 10.86
CA VAL A 87 0.70 5.31 9.74
C VAL A 87 0.75 6.74 10.24
N SER A 88 -0.16 7.11 11.16
CA SER A 88 -0.22 8.45 11.73
C SER A 88 1.05 8.81 12.51
N PHE A 89 1.61 7.87 13.25
CA PHE A 89 2.87 8.04 13.99
C PHE A 89 4.03 8.27 13.02
N VAL A 90 4.24 7.35 12.06
CA VAL A 90 5.38 7.42 11.13
C VAL A 90 5.30 8.67 10.26
N VAL A 91 4.14 8.94 9.66
CA VAL A 91 3.94 10.14 8.83
C VAL A 91 4.09 11.41 9.67
N GLY A 92 3.51 11.45 10.87
CA GLY A 92 3.61 12.58 11.77
C GLY A 92 5.06 12.89 12.17
N GLN A 93 5.87 11.87 12.46
CA GLN A 93 7.28 12.02 12.79
C GLN A 93 8.10 12.52 11.59
N LEU A 94 7.91 11.91 10.41
CA LEU A 94 8.63 12.31 9.20
C LEU A 94 8.27 13.73 8.72
N LEU A 95 7.03 14.19 8.98
CA LEU A 95 6.63 15.57 8.73
C LEU A 95 7.32 16.54 9.70
N LYS A 96 7.49 16.19 10.98
CA LYS A 96 8.28 17.00 11.94
C LYS A 96 9.73 17.14 11.48
N GLU A 97 10.30 16.09 10.92
CA GLU A 97 11.66 16.07 10.37
C GLU A 97 11.77 16.77 9.01
N ARG A 98 10.68 17.30 8.46
CA ARG A 98 10.61 17.97 7.15
C ARG A 98 11.21 17.13 6.01
N THR A 99 10.99 15.83 6.04
CA THR A 99 11.50 14.92 5.01
C THR A 99 10.76 15.07 3.67
N SER A 100 11.39 14.62 2.57
CA SER A 100 10.77 14.65 1.24
C SER A 100 9.59 13.68 1.15
N LYS A 101 8.64 13.97 0.27
CA LYS A 101 7.45 13.13 0.04
C LYS A 101 7.79 11.70 -0.37
N GLU A 102 8.82 11.55 -1.21
CA GLU A 102 9.29 10.25 -1.66
C GLU A 102 9.82 9.44 -0.47
N ARG A 103 10.54 10.10 0.43
CA ARG A 103 11.09 9.47 1.64
C ARG A 103 9.98 9.13 2.62
N ILE A 104 8.97 10.01 2.80
CA ILE A 104 7.79 9.71 3.62
C ILE A 104 7.06 8.48 3.08
N LEU A 105 6.75 8.45 1.78
CA LEU A 105 6.06 7.32 1.14
C LEU A 105 6.87 6.03 1.30
N TYR A 106 8.17 6.06 0.96
CA TYR A 106 9.04 4.90 1.04
C TYR A 106 9.17 4.36 2.48
N ILE A 107 9.53 5.22 3.44
CA ILE A 107 9.74 4.79 4.83
C ILE A 107 8.42 4.29 5.42
N THR A 108 7.30 5.03 5.25
CA THR A 108 6.01 4.61 5.79
C THR A 108 5.57 3.28 5.20
N THR A 109 5.70 3.09 3.87
CA THR A 109 5.36 1.80 3.24
C THR A 109 6.22 0.67 3.79
N THR A 110 7.53 0.84 3.89
CA THR A 110 8.43 -0.21 4.38
C THR A 110 8.09 -0.61 5.82
N TYR A 111 7.96 0.37 6.74
CA TYR A 111 7.63 0.08 8.14
C TYR A 111 6.26 -0.57 8.30
N VAL A 112 5.24 -0.01 7.66
CA VAL A 112 3.87 -0.52 7.78
C VAL A 112 3.75 -1.90 7.15
N SER A 113 4.35 -2.14 5.97
CA SER A 113 4.36 -3.46 5.32
C SER A 113 5.08 -4.50 6.17
N MET A 114 6.24 -4.17 6.73
CA MET A 114 7.00 -5.07 7.58
C MET A 114 6.19 -5.48 8.81
N ILE A 115 5.61 -4.51 9.52
CA ILE A 115 4.78 -4.78 10.70
C ILE A 115 3.52 -5.57 10.31
N SER A 116 2.88 -5.23 9.18
CA SER A 116 1.70 -5.95 8.70
C SER A 116 2.01 -7.41 8.38
N LEU A 117 3.14 -7.70 7.73
CA LEU A 117 3.57 -9.06 7.41
C LEU A 117 3.90 -9.85 8.68
N ILE A 118 4.63 -9.24 9.62
CA ILE A 118 4.95 -9.89 10.90
C ILE A 118 3.66 -10.19 11.68
N ALA A 119 2.74 -9.22 11.76
CA ALA A 119 1.45 -9.40 12.42
C ALA A 119 0.61 -10.49 11.74
N PHE A 120 0.57 -10.50 10.40
CA PHE A 120 -0.13 -11.52 9.62
C PHE A 120 0.42 -12.92 9.90
N MET A 121 1.75 -13.09 9.86
CA MET A 121 2.39 -14.37 10.18
C MET A 121 2.13 -14.81 11.63
N ALA A 122 2.26 -13.88 12.59
CA ALA A 122 1.98 -14.18 13.99
C ALA A 122 0.53 -14.61 14.21
N LEU A 123 -0.44 -13.89 13.62
CA LEU A 123 -1.86 -14.24 13.75
C LEU A 123 -2.19 -15.59 13.11
N GLN A 124 -1.50 -15.97 12.02
CA GLN A 124 -1.62 -17.31 11.45
C GLN A 124 -1.04 -18.39 12.38
N THR A 125 0.14 -18.14 12.96
CA THR A 125 0.78 -19.10 13.89
C THR A 125 -0.05 -19.34 15.15
N PHE A 126 -0.81 -18.34 15.61
CA PHE A 126 -1.73 -18.47 16.75
C PHE A 126 -3.16 -18.88 16.36
N ASP A 127 -3.39 -19.37 15.14
CA ASP A 127 -4.70 -19.78 14.61
C ASP A 127 -5.81 -18.72 14.75
N LYS A 128 -5.44 -17.44 14.82
CA LYS A 128 -6.40 -16.33 14.89
C LYS A 128 -6.95 -15.92 13.53
N ILE A 129 -6.22 -16.20 12.47
CA ILE A 129 -6.65 -16.01 11.08
C ILE A 129 -6.30 -17.25 10.26
N PRO A 130 -7.11 -17.57 9.24
CA PRO A 130 -6.85 -18.72 8.37
C PRO A 130 -5.51 -18.58 7.63
N THR A 131 -4.89 -19.71 7.29
CA THR A 131 -3.69 -19.73 6.44
C THR A 131 -4.00 -19.18 5.04
N SER A 132 -2.96 -18.77 4.32
CA SER A 132 -3.10 -18.21 2.95
C SER A 132 -3.88 -19.15 2.02
N THR A 133 -3.63 -20.46 2.13
CA THR A 133 -4.34 -21.48 1.36
C THR A 133 -5.81 -21.59 1.75
N THR A 134 -6.12 -21.49 3.04
CA THR A 134 -7.50 -21.52 3.55
C THR A 134 -8.27 -20.26 3.19
N LEU A 135 -7.62 -19.09 3.18
CA LEU A 135 -8.22 -17.82 2.73
C LEU A 135 -8.63 -17.89 1.25
N MET A 136 -7.84 -18.57 0.42
CA MET A 136 -8.12 -18.73 -1.01
C MET A 136 -9.15 -19.84 -1.31
N LYS A 137 -9.42 -20.74 -0.33
CA LYS A 137 -10.30 -21.89 -0.52
C LYS A 137 -11.71 -21.53 -1.05
N PRO A 138 -12.44 -20.52 -0.50
CA PRO A 138 -13.77 -20.20 -1.01
C PRO A 138 -13.75 -19.78 -2.49
N VAL A 139 -12.72 -19.01 -2.89
CA VAL A 139 -12.54 -18.57 -4.28
C VAL A 139 -12.21 -19.78 -5.17
N LYS A 140 -11.32 -20.64 -4.70
CA LYS A 140 -10.95 -21.89 -5.40
C LYS A 140 -12.17 -22.81 -5.59
N ASP A 141 -12.97 -23.00 -4.55
CA ASP A 141 -14.16 -23.85 -4.59
C ASP A 141 -15.22 -23.30 -5.56
N GLN A 142 -15.42 -21.99 -5.54
CA GLN A 142 -16.36 -21.33 -6.46
C GLN A 142 -15.91 -21.44 -7.92
N ILE A 143 -14.63 -21.23 -8.22
CA ILE A 143 -14.10 -21.38 -9.57
C ILE A 143 -14.16 -22.84 -10.01
N ASN A 144 -13.80 -23.80 -9.15
CA ASN A 144 -13.90 -25.22 -9.44
C ASN A 144 -15.35 -25.65 -9.74
N TYR A 145 -16.35 -25.07 -9.04
CA TYR A 145 -17.76 -25.30 -9.34
C TYR A 145 -18.12 -24.83 -10.77
N TYR A 146 -17.68 -23.64 -11.17
CA TYR A 146 -17.93 -23.15 -12.54
C TYR A 146 -17.20 -23.98 -13.60
N ILE A 147 -15.94 -24.35 -13.38
CA ILE A 147 -15.16 -25.16 -14.30
C ILE A 147 -15.79 -26.56 -14.49
N SER A 148 -16.27 -27.18 -13.39
CA SER A 148 -16.91 -28.49 -13.49
C SER A 148 -18.24 -28.46 -14.25
N ASN A 149 -19.03 -27.38 -14.06
CA ASN A 149 -20.29 -27.20 -14.76
C ASN A 149 -20.14 -26.80 -16.23
N ALA A 150 -19.03 -26.15 -16.59
CA ALA A 150 -18.74 -25.74 -17.96
C ALA A 150 -18.15 -26.88 -18.82
N GLY A 151 -17.93 -28.06 -18.26
CA GLY A 151 -17.33 -29.20 -18.97
C GLY A 151 -15.90 -28.96 -19.45
N VAL A 152 -15.18 -28.09 -18.75
CA VAL A 152 -13.80 -27.68 -19.13
C VAL A 152 -12.84 -28.83 -18.84
N GLY A 153 -11.92 -29.09 -19.77
CA GLY A 153 -10.98 -30.23 -19.73
C GLY A 153 -10.03 -30.20 -18.54
N ALA A 154 -9.38 -31.34 -18.30
CA ALA A 154 -8.46 -31.55 -17.17
C ALA A 154 -7.29 -30.54 -17.15
N ASP A 155 -6.80 -30.13 -18.32
CA ASP A 155 -5.69 -29.19 -18.48
C ASP A 155 -5.98 -27.83 -17.86
N TYR A 156 -7.21 -27.34 -18.01
CA TYR A 156 -7.63 -26.07 -17.37
C TYR A 156 -7.71 -26.17 -15.85
N LYS A 157 -8.13 -27.31 -15.31
CA LYS A 157 -8.13 -27.53 -13.85
C LYS A 157 -6.71 -27.44 -13.28
N GLN A 158 -5.75 -28.09 -13.95
CA GLN A 158 -4.34 -28.06 -13.55
C GLN A 158 -3.78 -26.65 -13.61
N MET A 159 -4.08 -25.91 -14.70
CA MET A 159 -3.66 -24.51 -14.85
C MET A 159 -4.20 -23.62 -13.71
N PHE A 160 -5.49 -23.80 -13.33
CA PHE A 160 -6.09 -23.05 -12.22
C PHE A 160 -5.48 -23.42 -10.86
N GLU A 161 -5.20 -24.69 -10.62
CA GLU A 161 -4.54 -25.11 -9.38
C GLU A 161 -3.16 -24.51 -9.23
N GLU A 162 -2.40 -24.46 -10.31
CA GLU A 162 -1.09 -23.82 -10.34
C GLU A 162 -1.19 -22.32 -10.11
N MET A 163 -2.16 -21.64 -10.72
CA MET A 163 -2.43 -20.22 -10.49
C MET A 163 -2.75 -19.93 -9.01
N PHE A 164 -3.59 -20.78 -8.35
CA PHE A 164 -3.88 -20.63 -6.93
C PHE A 164 -2.65 -20.89 -6.05
N ARG A 165 -1.83 -21.85 -6.41
CA ARG A 165 -0.56 -22.11 -5.73
C ARG A 165 0.35 -20.87 -5.80
N GLN A 166 0.52 -20.29 -6.97
CA GLN A 166 1.31 -19.08 -7.16
C GLN A 166 0.76 -17.90 -6.39
N LEU A 167 -0.56 -17.64 -6.44
CA LEU A 167 -1.20 -16.59 -5.66
C LEU A 167 -0.95 -16.75 -4.15
N SER A 168 -0.99 -17.96 -3.63
CA SER A 168 -0.72 -18.23 -2.21
C SER A 168 0.72 -17.93 -1.82
N VAL A 169 1.69 -18.27 -2.69
CA VAL A 169 3.12 -17.98 -2.49
C VAL A 169 3.41 -16.47 -2.59
N GLN A 170 2.72 -15.78 -3.46
CA GLN A 170 2.91 -14.35 -3.75
C GLN A 170 2.10 -13.43 -2.84
N LEU A 171 1.31 -13.96 -1.91
CA LEU A 171 0.46 -13.19 -1.01
C LEU A 171 1.21 -12.10 -0.22
N PRO A 172 2.44 -12.31 0.28
CA PRO A 172 3.21 -11.24 0.93
C PRO A 172 3.44 -10.02 0.04
N SER A 173 3.72 -10.19 -1.25
CA SER A 173 3.89 -9.09 -2.20
C SER A 173 2.60 -8.32 -2.39
N TYR A 174 1.47 -9.00 -2.51
CA TYR A 174 0.17 -8.33 -2.65
C TYR A 174 -0.18 -7.51 -1.40
N VAL A 175 0.20 -7.98 -0.21
CA VAL A 175 0.07 -7.19 1.02
C VAL A 175 0.93 -5.93 0.95
N ILE A 176 2.19 -6.02 0.52
CA ILE A 176 3.07 -4.86 0.37
C ILE A 176 2.50 -3.86 -0.64
N ILE A 177 2.00 -4.34 -1.77
CA ILE A 177 1.38 -3.52 -2.82
C ILE A 177 0.12 -2.83 -2.30
N ALA A 178 -0.75 -3.56 -1.61
CA ALA A 178 -1.96 -3.01 -1.02
C ALA A 178 -1.63 -1.92 0.01
N VAL A 179 -0.67 -2.16 0.89
CA VAL A 179 -0.20 -1.17 1.87
C VAL A 179 0.38 0.06 1.16
N PHE A 180 1.20 -0.12 0.12
CA PHE A 180 1.75 0.99 -0.67
C PHE A 180 0.64 1.85 -1.29
N ILE A 181 -0.35 1.24 -1.92
CA ILE A 181 -1.48 1.94 -2.56
C ILE A 181 -2.30 2.69 -1.50
N LEU A 182 -2.61 2.04 -0.37
CA LEU A 182 -3.37 2.65 0.72
C LEU A 182 -2.62 3.86 1.32
N ILE A 183 -1.31 3.73 1.55
CA ILE A 183 -0.49 4.85 2.05
C ILE A 183 -0.42 5.97 1.02
N LEU A 184 -0.23 5.67 -0.25
CA LEU A 184 -0.20 6.68 -1.31
C LEU A 184 -1.52 7.47 -1.35
N ILE A 185 -2.66 6.77 -1.37
CA ILE A 185 -3.99 7.40 -1.34
C ILE A 185 -4.15 8.23 -0.06
N ASN A 186 -3.78 7.66 1.09
CA ASN A 186 -3.84 8.35 2.39
C ASN A 186 -3.03 9.66 2.35
N LEU A 187 -1.78 9.65 1.87
CA LEU A 187 -0.95 10.85 1.80
C LEU A 187 -1.51 11.88 0.82
N LEU A 188 -2.07 11.45 -0.32
CA LEU A 188 -2.69 12.34 -1.30
C LEU A 188 -3.91 13.07 -0.71
N VAL A 189 -4.69 12.41 0.13
CA VAL A 189 -5.85 12.99 0.82
C VAL A 189 -5.43 13.83 2.03
N THR A 190 -4.53 13.30 2.84
CA THR A 190 -4.15 13.88 4.14
C THR A 190 -3.32 15.16 4.00
N PHE A 191 -2.34 15.21 3.09
CA PHE A 191 -1.44 16.37 2.96
C PHE A 191 -2.14 17.69 2.61
N PRO A 192 -3.09 17.74 1.65
CA PRO A 192 -3.84 18.96 1.39
C PRO A 192 -4.63 19.44 2.61
N ILE A 193 -5.19 18.52 3.39
CA ILE A 193 -5.98 18.85 4.58
C ILE A 193 -5.07 19.35 5.71
N LEU A 194 -3.95 18.68 5.98
CA LEU A 194 -2.99 19.08 7.01
C LEU A 194 -2.44 20.51 6.77
N ARG A 195 -2.27 20.90 5.50
CA ARG A 195 -1.86 22.29 5.15
C ARG A 195 -2.87 23.33 5.60
N LYS A 196 -4.18 23.03 5.56
CA LYS A 196 -5.22 23.93 6.11
C LYS A 196 -5.07 24.11 7.63
N PHE A 197 -4.50 23.12 8.32
CA PHE A 197 -4.18 23.19 9.75
C PHE A 197 -2.76 23.73 10.03
N LYS A 198 -2.13 24.40 9.05
CA LYS A 198 -0.80 25.02 9.15
C LYS A 198 0.34 24.02 9.43
N ILE A 199 0.14 22.74 9.15
CA ILE A 199 1.20 21.74 9.19
C ILE A 199 1.89 21.73 7.82
N ALA A 200 3.21 21.94 7.81
CA ALA A 200 3.99 21.94 6.59
C ALA A 200 4.03 20.51 6.00
N THR A 201 3.46 20.34 4.82
CA THR A 201 3.49 19.07 4.08
C THR A 201 4.09 19.24 2.70
N PRO A 202 4.89 18.28 2.22
CA PRO A 202 5.42 18.34 0.86
C PRO A 202 4.31 18.19 -0.18
N ILE A 203 4.52 18.77 -1.38
CA ILE A 203 3.57 18.68 -2.50
C ILE A 203 3.99 17.54 -3.42
N PHE A 204 3.09 16.60 -3.71
CA PHE A 204 3.33 15.58 -4.71
C PHE A 204 3.41 16.21 -6.11
N LYS A 205 4.46 15.89 -6.84
CA LYS A 205 4.56 16.24 -8.25
C LYS A 205 3.54 15.41 -9.04
N PRO A 206 3.00 15.92 -10.13
CA PRO A 206 2.17 15.12 -11.04
C PRO A 206 2.93 13.88 -11.52
N LEU A 207 2.20 12.81 -11.85
CA LEU A 207 2.77 11.52 -12.22
C LEU A 207 3.78 11.62 -13.38
N TYR A 208 3.57 12.50 -14.36
CA TYR A 208 4.51 12.71 -15.46
C TYR A 208 5.91 13.14 -15.01
N ALA A 209 6.04 13.74 -13.83
CA ALA A 209 7.31 14.20 -13.28
C ALA A 209 7.99 13.16 -12.36
N TRP A 210 7.37 11.99 -12.19
CA TRP A 210 7.95 10.91 -11.39
C TRP A 210 9.07 10.23 -12.19
N GLN A 211 10.17 9.95 -11.50
CA GLN A 211 11.32 9.25 -12.06
C GLN A 211 11.88 8.32 -10.98
N MET A 212 11.82 7.04 -11.25
CA MET A 212 12.41 6.02 -10.36
C MET A 212 13.94 6.04 -10.48
N LYS A 213 14.63 5.55 -9.44
CA LYS A 213 16.09 5.42 -9.46
C LYS A 213 16.50 4.26 -10.38
N ARG A 214 17.57 4.44 -11.15
CA ARG A 214 18.14 3.37 -12.01
C ARG A 214 18.55 2.12 -11.24
N SER A 215 18.85 2.24 -9.93
CA SER A 215 19.14 1.07 -9.10
C SER A 215 17.98 0.08 -9.03
N LEU A 216 16.73 0.54 -9.10
CA LEU A 216 15.56 -0.35 -9.13
C LEU A 216 15.51 -1.17 -10.42
N LEU A 217 15.95 -0.60 -11.56
CA LEU A 217 16.07 -1.33 -12.81
C LEU A 217 17.07 -2.50 -12.68
N TRP A 218 18.27 -2.23 -12.14
CA TRP A 218 19.28 -3.28 -11.95
C TRP A 218 18.80 -4.36 -10.99
N MET A 219 18.15 -3.98 -9.89
CA MET A 219 17.53 -4.96 -8.99
C MET A 219 16.48 -5.81 -9.70
N TYR A 220 15.62 -5.20 -10.53
CA TYR A 220 14.61 -5.91 -11.30
C TYR A 220 15.23 -6.90 -12.29
N MET A 221 16.26 -6.48 -13.02
CA MET A 221 16.99 -7.36 -13.95
C MET A 221 17.64 -8.56 -13.25
N ILE A 222 18.26 -8.33 -12.08
CA ILE A 222 18.84 -9.41 -11.27
C ILE A 222 17.75 -10.38 -10.80
N VAL A 223 16.63 -9.87 -10.31
CA VAL A 223 15.51 -10.70 -9.86
C VAL A 223 14.92 -11.50 -11.01
N LEU A 224 14.74 -10.92 -12.21
CA LEU A 224 14.29 -11.66 -13.39
C LEU A 224 15.25 -12.80 -13.77
N LEU A 225 16.57 -12.55 -13.71
CA LEU A 225 17.57 -13.61 -13.92
C LEU A 225 17.41 -14.71 -12.85
N CYS A 226 17.27 -14.35 -11.59
CA CYS A 226 17.03 -15.33 -10.52
C CYS A 226 15.76 -16.16 -10.77
N VAL A 227 14.66 -15.56 -11.22
CA VAL A 227 13.41 -16.30 -11.58
C VAL A 227 13.70 -17.36 -12.63
N MET A 228 14.52 -17.04 -13.65
CA MET A 228 14.85 -18.00 -14.74
C MET A 228 15.68 -19.20 -14.29
N PHE A 229 16.47 -19.05 -13.22
CA PHE A 229 17.37 -20.10 -12.71
C PHE A 229 16.87 -20.79 -11.44
N THR A 230 15.70 -20.43 -10.92
CA THR A 230 15.14 -21.06 -9.73
C THR A 230 14.44 -22.39 -10.09
N VAL A 231 14.71 -23.42 -9.28
CA VAL A 231 14.07 -24.72 -9.39
C VAL A 231 12.86 -24.77 -8.44
N GLU A 232 11.74 -25.29 -8.92
CA GLU A 232 10.51 -25.48 -8.16
C GLU A 232 10.47 -26.79 -7.38
N PRO A 233 9.81 -26.83 -6.21
CA PRO A 233 9.45 -25.74 -5.32
C PRO A 233 10.60 -25.43 -4.34
N SER A 234 10.95 -24.16 -4.17
CA SER A 234 11.97 -23.80 -3.19
C SER A 234 11.60 -22.51 -2.41
N ALA A 235 12.11 -22.39 -1.18
CA ALA A 235 11.96 -21.17 -0.40
C ALA A 235 12.59 -19.98 -1.12
N PHE A 236 13.70 -20.18 -1.82
CA PHE A 236 14.38 -19.17 -2.59
C PHE A 236 13.49 -18.66 -3.75
N GLN A 237 12.85 -19.58 -4.48
CA GLN A 237 11.88 -19.22 -5.53
C GLN A 237 10.75 -18.34 -4.96
N SER A 238 10.17 -18.70 -3.82
CA SER A 238 9.11 -17.94 -3.18
C SER A 238 9.56 -16.49 -2.88
N ILE A 239 10.78 -16.32 -2.38
CA ILE A 239 11.36 -14.99 -2.10
C ILE A 239 11.52 -14.21 -3.41
N VAL A 240 12.13 -14.82 -4.43
CA VAL A 240 12.42 -14.16 -5.72
C VAL A 240 11.12 -13.73 -6.41
N LEU A 241 10.08 -14.58 -6.45
CA LEU A 241 8.78 -14.24 -7.02
C LEU A 241 8.10 -13.07 -6.30
N ASN A 242 8.22 -13.00 -4.98
CA ASN A 242 7.69 -11.87 -4.22
C ASN A 242 8.43 -10.56 -4.53
N PHE A 243 9.75 -10.60 -4.69
CA PHE A 243 10.53 -9.42 -5.11
C PHE A 243 10.20 -9.00 -6.55
N GLU A 244 10.02 -9.97 -7.45
CA GLU A 244 9.67 -9.72 -8.85
C GLU A 244 8.38 -8.90 -8.96
N ILE A 245 7.31 -9.28 -8.26
CA ILE A 245 6.02 -8.58 -8.29
C ILE A 245 6.15 -7.14 -7.78
N VAL A 246 6.85 -6.93 -6.65
CA VAL A 246 7.01 -5.58 -6.09
C VAL A 246 7.83 -4.68 -7.04
N LEU A 247 8.88 -5.21 -7.65
CA LEU A 247 9.71 -4.47 -8.59
C LEU A 247 9.01 -4.25 -9.95
N SER A 248 8.22 -5.22 -10.40
CA SER A 248 7.35 -5.10 -11.58
C SER A 248 6.36 -3.96 -11.42
N LEU A 249 5.75 -3.80 -10.23
CA LEU A 249 4.91 -2.63 -9.94
C LEU A 249 5.68 -1.32 -10.07
N CYS A 250 6.94 -1.26 -9.62
CA CYS A 250 7.77 -0.06 -9.78
C CYS A 250 7.98 0.25 -11.28
N MET A 251 8.29 -0.76 -12.09
CA MET A 251 8.45 -0.59 -13.55
C MET A 251 7.13 -0.14 -14.19
N TYR A 252 6.01 -0.72 -13.77
CA TYR A 252 4.68 -0.35 -14.24
C TYR A 252 4.34 1.12 -13.93
N ILE A 253 4.57 1.59 -12.70
CA ILE A 253 4.35 3.00 -12.31
C ILE A 253 5.25 3.92 -13.16
N GLN A 254 6.50 3.53 -13.42
CA GLN A 254 7.39 4.28 -14.30
C GLN A 254 6.83 4.36 -15.72
N GLY A 255 6.30 3.27 -16.27
CA GLY A 255 5.64 3.22 -17.56
C GLY A 255 4.42 4.13 -17.66
N LEU A 256 3.54 4.11 -16.66
CA LEU A 256 2.41 5.07 -16.56
C LEU A 256 2.90 6.52 -16.53
N SER A 257 4.02 6.77 -15.83
CA SER A 257 4.64 8.09 -15.80
C SER A 257 5.14 8.54 -17.17
N VAL A 258 5.63 7.62 -18.02
CA VAL A 258 6.03 7.91 -19.40
C VAL A 258 4.80 8.22 -20.27
N ILE A 259 3.73 7.42 -20.18
CA ILE A 259 2.48 7.66 -20.92
C ILE A 259 1.92 9.04 -20.57
N HIS A 260 1.88 9.38 -19.28
CA HIS A 260 1.41 10.70 -18.83
C HIS A 260 2.33 11.84 -19.33
N PHE A 261 3.65 11.61 -19.33
CA PHE A 261 4.61 12.58 -19.85
C PHE A 261 4.44 12.80 -21.37
N PHE A 262 4.25 11.72 -22.14
CA PHE A 262 3.99 11.78 -23.56
C PHE A 262 2.70 12.56 -23.87
N GLY A 263 1.60 12.27 -23.16
CA GLY A 263 0.35 13.02 -23.30
C GLY A 263 0.54 14.52 -23.09
N LYS A 264 1.30 14.89 -22.03
CA LYS A 264 1.63 16.29 -21.76
C LYS A 264 2.53 16.91 -22.86
N ALA A 265 3.56 16.20 -23.31
CA ALA A 265 4.51 16.67 -24.33
C ALA A 265 3.83 16.89 -25.69
N LYS A 266 2.82 16.10 -26.02
CA LYS A 266 2.01 16.21 -27.24
C LYS A 266 0.75 17.06 -27.07
N SER A 267 0.62 17.78 -25.94
CA SER A 267 -0.55 18.65 -25.63
C SER A 267 -1.89 17.91 -25.75
N MET A 268 -1.90 16.59 -25.46
CA MET A 268 -3.12 15.80 -25.46
C MET A 268 -4.05 16.23 -24.33
N PRO A 269 -5.38 16.19 -24.54
CA PRO A 269 -6.34 16.40 -23.46
C PRO A 269 -6.05 15.44 -22.30
N LEU A 270 -6.16 15.93 -21.05
CA LEU A 270 -5.93 15.11 -19.86
C LEU A 270 -6.82 13.86 -19.85
N THR A 271 -8.08 14.01 -20.28
CA THR A 271 -9.04 12.90 -20.38
C THR A 271 -8.53 11.76 -21.26
N LEU A 272 -7.98 12.08 -22.45
CA LEU A 272 -7.42 11.07 -23.35
C LEU A 272 -6.22 10.37 -22.73
N THR A 273 -5.34 11.13 -22.08
CA THR A 273 -4.17 10.57 -21.38
C THR A 273 -4.60 9.62 -20.23
N VAL A 274 -5.62 9.99 -19.45
CA VAL A 274 -6.16 9.16 -18.38
C VAL A 274 -6.80 7.88 -18.95
N ILE A 275 -7.55 7.99 -20.05
CA ILE A 275 -8.14 6.83 -20.74
C ILE A 275 -7.03 5.86 -21.21
N LEU A 276 -5.96 6.36 -21.82
CA LEU A 276 -4.84 5.52 -22.25
C LEU A 276 -4.18 4.80 -21.06
N MET A 277 -3.97 5.50 -19.94
CA MET A 277 -3.45 4.88 -18.72
C MET A 277 -4.42 3.84 -18.16
N ALA A 278 -5.73 4.12 -18.15
CA ALA A 278 -6.75 3.17 -17.69
C ALA A 278 -6.81 1.91 -18.56
N ILE A 279 -6.77 2.06 -19.88
CA ILE A 279 -6.68 0.93 -20.83
C ILE A 279 -5.45 0.09 -20.55
N GLY A 280 -4.28 0.74 -20.37
CA GLY A 280 -3.02 0.06 -20.03
C GLY A 280 -3.04 -0.63 -18.66
N THR A 281 -3.99 -0.26 -17.77
CA THR A 281 -4.18 -0.88 -16.46
C THR A 281 -5.16 -2.05 -16.50
N ILE A 282 -6.27 -1.91 -17.23
CA ILE A 282 -7.37 -2.88 -17.22
C ILE A 282 -7.05 -4.09 -18.11
N LEU A 283 -6.40 -3.88 -19.25
CA LEU A 283 -6.09 -4.94 -20.19
C LEU A 283 -4.77 -5.63 -19.82
N MET A 284 -4.85 -6.85 -19.29
CA MET A 284 -3.70 -7.64 -18.82
C MET A 284 -2.50 -7.66 -19.81
N PRO A 285 -2.67 -7.89 -21.12
CA PRO A 285 -1.53 -7.86 -22.03
C PRO A 285 -0.83 -6.50 -22.10
N LEU A 286 -1.59 -5.41 -21.93
CA LEU A 286 -1.04 -4.05 -21.98
C LEU A 286 -0.30 -3.68 -20.70
N THR A 287 -0.62 -4.28 -19.55
CA THR A 287 0.13 -4.03 -18.30
C THR A 287 1.60 -4.42 -18.45
N HIS A 288 1.89 -5.53 -19.13
CA HIS A 288 3.26 -5.94 -19.43
C HIS A 288 3.96 -4.95 -20.37
N ILE A 289 3.26 -4.46 -21.38
CA ILE A 289 3.80 -3.43 -22.32
C ILE A 289 4.10 -2.13 -21.54
N VAL A 290 3.22 -1.71 -20.65
CA VAL A 290 3.44 -0.53 -19.81
C VAL A 290 4.64 -0.74 -18.90
N SER A 291 4.81 -1.92 -18.31
CA SER A 291 6.00 -2.24 -17.48
C SER A 291 7.28 -2.22 -18.30
N LEU A 292 7.28 -2.78 -19.51
CA LEU A 292 8.40 -2.72 -20.45
C LEU A 292 8.73 -1.27 -20.83
N LEU A 293 7.73 -0.43 -21.07
CA LEU A 293 7.94 1.00 -21.33
C LEU A 293 8.66 1.68 -20.16
N GLY A 294 8.33 1.30 -18.91
CA GLY A 294 9.01 1.78 -17.72
C GLY A 294 10.47 1.32 -17.64
N VAL A 295 10.75 0.06 -17.95
CA VAL A 295 12.11 -0.49 -18.05
C VAL A 295 12.92 0.27 -19.10
N VAL A 296 12.36 0.46 -20.29
CA VAL A 296 13.02 1.20 -21.40
C VAL A 296 13.31 2.65 -21.00
N ASP A 297 12.38 3.33 -20.31
CA ASP A 297 12.62 4.70 -19.85
C ASP A 297 13.77 4.79 -18.83
N LEU A 298 13.89 3.82 -17.93
CA LEU A 298 15.01 3.78 -16.99
C LEU A 298 16.35 3.44 -17.66
N CYS A 299 16.33 2.67 -18.76
CA CYS A 299 17.53 2.39 -19.56
C CYS A 299 18.03 3.63 -20.29
N ILE A 300 17.20 4.20 -21.18
CA ILE A 300 17.59 5.20 -22.18
C ILE A 300 17.02 6.60 -21.94
N ASN A 301 16.23 6.78 -20.87
CA ASN A 301 15.60 8.05 -20.49
C ASN A 301 14.69 8.62 -21.60
N LEU A 302 13.64 7.87 -21.95
CA LEU A 302 12.68 8.22 -23.02
C LEU A 302 12.11 9.62 -22.84
N LYS A 303 11.82 10.05 -21.62
CA LYS A 303 11.30 11.39 -21.33
C LYS A 303 12.23 12.50 -21.82
N ARG A 304 13.55 12.29 -21.80
CA ARG A 304 14.53 13.25 -22.33
C ARG A 304 14.50 13.29 -23.84
N ILE A 305 14.30 12.16 -24.50
CA ILE A 305 14.21 12.05 -25.96
C ILE A 305 12.92 12.72 -26.46
N ILE A 306 11.80 12.46 -25.81
CA ILE A 306 10.48 13.03 -26.18
C ILE A 306 10.44 14.54 -25.98
N LYS A 307 11.24 15.11 -25.07
CA LYS A 307 11.29 16.54 -24.80
C LYS A 307 12.06 17.34 -25.86
N LYS A 308 12.89 16.70 -26.66
CA LYS A 308 13.56 17.29 -27.81
C LYS A 308 12.61 17.38 -28.99
#